data_0f1b0f8ecff27d39f345ee8121e45f73
#
_entry.id   0f1b0f8ecff27d39f345ee8121e45f73
#
_cell.length_a   1.000
_cell.length_b   1.000
_cell.length_c   1.000
_cell.angle_alpha   90.00
_cell.angle_beta   90.00
_cell.angle_gamma   90.00
#
_symmetry.space_group_name_H-M   'P 1'
#
loop_
_entity.id
_entity.type
_entity.pdbx_description
1 polymer ?
#
loop_
_entity_poly.entity_id
_entity_poly.type
_entity_poly.pdbx_seq_one_letter_code
_entity_poly.pdbx_strand_id
1 'polypeptide(L)'
;MRSTVVVAASLLMLACFQVRALDLPKVPDIGGMTKGSLLDKVNKSLADQQIKDGQFEFKTGKAEFASGNAKRISGLLKILTGNSKMLSAIPNLHVAAEGHTDADGTAESNQKLSVARAKTVCAALKAKGMKLPCTPSGVGASKPLVSPEKSAADKQRNRRVLVQLAK
;
A
#
# COMPACT_ATOMS: atom_id res chain seq x y z
N MET A 1 -43.62 52.60 49.87
CA MET A 1 -43.03 51.27 50.00
C MET A 1 -42.60 50.78 48.65
N ARG A 2 -41.33 50.90 48.28
CA ARG A 2 -40.83 50.48 46.98
C ARG A 2 -39.66 49.51 47.26
N SER A 3 -39.90 48.24 47.00
CA SER A 3 -38.89 47.19 47.09
C SER A 3 -38.00 47.22 45.84
N THR A 4 -36.73 47.47 46.07
CA THR A 4 -35.71 47.47 45.03
C THR A 4 -35.14 46.04 44.94
N VAL A 5 -35.37 45.35 43.84
CA VAL A 5 -34.80 44.05 43.55
C VAL A 5 -33.42 44.29 42.94
N VAL A 6 -32.38 43.87 43.63
CA VAL A 6 -31.01 43.86 43.11
C VAL A 6 -30.81 42.61 42.32
N VAL A 7 -30.66 42.74 41.00
CA VAL A 7 -30.28 41.65 40.13
C VAL A 7 -28.74 41.51 40.12
N ALA A 8 -28.24 40.46 40.74
CA ALA A 8 -26.84 40.11 40.68
C ALA A 8 -26.51 39.50 39.33
N ALA A 9 -25.79 40.22 38.50
CA ALA A 9 -25.25 39.73 37.23
C ALA A 9 -24.05 38.79 37.52
N SER A 10 -24.25 37.51 37.40
CA SER A 10 -23.19 36.51 37.42
C SER A 10 -22.37 36.61 36.15
N LEU A 11 -21.16 37.12 36.27
CA LEU A 11 -20.17 37.18 35.20
C LEU A 11 -19.60 35.77 35.00
N LEU A 12 -20.16 35.03 34.03
CA LEU A 12 -19.59 33.76 33.60
C LEU A 12 -18.32 34.08 32.81
N MET A 13 -17.17 33.86 33.43
CA MET A 13 -15.87 33.86 32.73
C MET A 13 -15.87 32.70 31.72
N LEU A 14 -16.02 33.04 30.46
CA LEU A 14 -15.75 32.15 29.36
C LEU A 14 -14.23 31.96 29.28
N ALA A 15 -13.73 30.92 29.92
CA ALA A 15 -12.35 30.48 29.74
C ALA A 15 -12.19 30.04 28.29
N CYS A 16 -11.68 30.94 27.48
CA CYS A 16 -11.25 30.64 26.14
C CYS A 16 -10.09 29.65 26.24
N PHE A 17 -10.38 28.34 26.14
CA PHE A 17 -9.37 27.31 26.01
C PHE A 17 -8.72 27.55 24.66
N GLN A 18 -7.66 28.34 24.63
CA GLN A 18 -6.78 28.39 23.47
C GLN A 18 -6.11 27.01 23.35
N VAL A 19 -6.69 26.19 22.52
CA VAL A 19 -6.00 24.97 22.02
C VAL A 19 -4.75 25.47 21.32
N ARG A 20 -3.63 25.50 22.05
CA ARG A 20 -2.32 25.64 21.43
C ARG A 20 -2.28 24.60 20.34
N ALA A 21 -2.07 25.05 19.10
CA ALA A 21 -1.78 24.16 17.98
C ALA A 21 -0.69 23.21 18.47
N LEU A 22 -1.06 21.94 18.67
CA LEU A 22 -0.11 20.88 18.95
C LEU A 22 0.97 20.99 17.88
N ASP A 23 2.22 21.18 18.31
CA ASP A 23 3.39 21.11 17.45
C ASP A 23 3.39 19.74 16.77
N LEU A 24 2.70 19.67 15.63
CA LEU A 24 2.81 18.52 14.76
C LEU A 24 4.29 18.42 14.37
N PRO A 25 4.92 17.26 14.51
CA PRO A 25 6.31 17.10 14.16
C PRO A 25 6.51 17.66 12.74
N LYS A 26 7.42 18.65 12.61
CA LYS A 26 7.75 19.27 11.31
C LYS A 26 8.04 18.15 10.34
N VAL A 27 7.16 18.00 9.33
CA VAL A 27 7.39 17.08 8.21
C VAL A 27 8.74 17.50 7.62
N PRO A 28 9.72 16.59 7.49
CA PRO A 28 10.99 16.94 6.89
C PRO A 28 10.74 17.60 5.53
N ASP A 29 11.46 18.69 5.26
CA ASP A 29 11.41 19.36 3.97
C ASP A 29 11.83 18.36 2.88
N ILE A 30 10.91 18.00 2.02
CA ILE A 30 11.12 17.08 0.90
C ILE A 30 11.46 17.86 -0.39
N GLY A 31 12.14 19.02 -0.25
CA GLY A 31 12.61 19.79 -1.39
C GLY A 31 11.52 20.29 -2.32
N GLY A 32 10.41 20.82 -1.76
CA GLY A 32 9.27 21.33 -2.52
C GLY A 32 8.34 20.25 -3.12
N MET A 33 8.62 18.96 -2.89
CA MET A 33 7.79 17.86 -3.36
C MET A 33 6.60 17.64 -2.43
N THR A 34 5.39 17.56 -2.98
CA THR A 34 4.19 17.21 -2.21
C THR A 34 4.20 15.71 -1.82
N LYS A 35 3.48 15.36 -0.75
CA LYS A 35 3.30 13.95 -0.36
C LYS A 35 2.68 13.09 -1.47
N GLY A 36 1.81 13.67 -2.29
CA GLY A 36 1.24 13.02 -3.47
C GLY A 36 2.29 12.76 -4.53
N SER A 37 3.03 13.79 -4.93
CA SER A 37 4.10 13.69 -5.92
C SER A 37 5.20 12.68 -5.52
N LEU A 38 5.54 12.60 -4.23
CA LEU A 38 6.46 11.57 -3.73
C LEU A 38 5.88 10.17 -3.90
N LEU A 39 4.61 9.97 -3.54
CA LEU A 39 3.94 8.68 -3.66
C LEU A 39 3.92 8.21 -5.11
N ASP A 40 3.56 9.10 -6.04
CA ASP A 40 3.52 8.81 -7.48
C ASP A 40 4.91 8.43 -8.02
N LYS A 41 5.95 9.18 -7.61
CA LYS A 41 7.33 8.89 -8.00
C LYS A 41 7.81 7.52 -7.50
N VAL A 42 7.51 7.18 -6.25
CA VAL A 42 7.89 5.88 -5.68
C VAL A 42 7.08 4.77 -6.33
N ASN A 43 5.77 4.95 -6.55
CA ASN A 43 4.94 3.98 -7.25
C ASN A 43 5.40 3.75 -8.68
N LYS A 44 5.80 4.80 -9.40
CA LYS A 44 6.41 4.64 -10.73
C LYS A 44 7.68 3.80 -10.64
N SER A 45 8.57 4.07 -9.69
CA SER A 45 9.80 3.30 -9.50
C SER A 45 9.52 1.83 -9.16
N LEU A 46 8.48 1.55 -8.37
CA LEU A 46 8.04 0.18 -8.05
C LEU A 46 7.51 -0.53 -9.30
N ALA A 47 6.72 0.15 -10.13
CA ALA A 47 6.21 -0.40 -11.38
C ALA A 47 7.34 -0.69 -12.37
N ASP A 48 8.26 0.26 -12.59
CA ASP A 48 9.42 0.11 -13.47
C ASP A 48 10.31 -1.07 -13.01
N GLN A 49 10.51 -1.24 -11.70
CA GLN A 49 11.27 -2.36 -11.15
C GLN A 49 10.57 -3.70 -11.38
N GLN A 50 9.25 -3.76 -11.22
CA GLN A 50 8.46 -4.96 -11.48
C GLN A 50 8.48 -5.35 -12.96
N ILE A 51 8.49 -4.37 -13.87
CA ILE A 51 8.67 -4.62 -15.31
C ILE A 51 10.07 -5.17 -15.58
N LYS A 52 11.11 -4.56 -15.01
CA LYS A 52 12.51 -4.94 -15.20
C LYS A 52 12.84 -6.35 -14.69
N ASP A 53 12.36 -6.69 -13.49
CA ASP A 53 12.65 -7.98 -12.85
C ASP A 53 11.68 -9.08 -13.25
N GLY A 54 10.58 -8.72 -13.93
CA GLY A 54 9.52 -9.63 -14.34
C GLY A 54 8.54 -9.95 -13.22
N GLN A 55 7.58 -10.81 -13.54
CA GLN A 55 6.50 -11.22 -12.63
C GLN A 55 7.02 -12.11 -11.51
N PHE A 56 6.34 -12.08 -10.36
CA PHE A 56 6.56 -13.09 -9.32
C PHE A 56 6.14 -14.46 -9.84
N GLU A 57 7.02 -15.43 -9.68
CA GLU A 57 6.78 -16.80 -10.15
C GLU A 57 6.31 -17.67 -8.99
N PHE A 58 5.23 -18.41 -9.23
CA PHE A 58 4.64 -19.34 -8.29
C PHE A 58 4.60 -20.75 -8.88
N LYS A 59 4.66 -21.75 -8.03
CA LYS A 59 4.39 -23.13 -8.43
C LYS A 59 2.96 -23.23 -8.97
N THR A 60 2.76 -24.12 -9.94
CA THR A 60 1.44 -24.29 -10.59
C THR A 60 0.35 -24.57 -9.56
N GLY A 61 -0.74 -23.82 -9.62
CA GLY A 61 -1.88 -23.95 -8.72
C GLY A 61 -1.61 -23.60 -7.25
N LYS A 62 -0.40 -23.11 -6.90
CA LYS A 62 -0.01 -22.82 -5.52
C LYS A 62 0.32 -21.35 -5.30
N ALA A 63 0.32 -20.94 -4.03
CA ALA A 63 0.80 -19.64 -3.57
C ALA A 63 2.26 -19.73 -3.04
N GLU A 64 2.96 -20.83 -3.30
CA GLU A 64 4.37 -20.98 -2.99
C GLU A 64 5.21 -20.42 -4.13
N PHE A 65 6.27 -19.70 -3.78
CA PHE A 65 7.21 -19.20 -4.76
C PHE A 65 7.92 -20.36 -5.51
N ALA A 66 8.04 -20.20 -6.83
CA ALA A 66 9.04 -20.89 -7.61
C ALA A 66 10.42 -20.26 -7.40
N SER A 67 11.46 -20.77 -8.07
CA SER A 67 12.82 -20.22 -8.03
C SER A 67 12.85 -18.78 -8.60
N GLY A 68 13.89 -18.00 -8.24
CA GLY A 68 14.16 -16.70 -8.90
C GLY A 68 13.49 -15.46 -8.28
N ASN A 69 12.63 -15.60 -7.27
CA ASN A 69 11.93 -14.45 -6.68
C ASN A 69 12.79 -13.58 -5.75
N ALA A 70 13.97 -14.06 -5.32
CA ALA A 70 14.84 -13.31 -4.41
C ALA A 70 15.27 -11.95 -4.99
N LYS A 71 15.59 -11.89 -6.28
CA LYS A 71 15.94 -10.65 -7.00
C LYS A 71 14.76 -9.67 -7.01
N ARG A 72 13.54 -10.14 -7.30
CA ARG A 72 12.32 -9.33 -7.34
C ARG A 72 12.02 -8.72 -5.97
N ILE A 73 12.07 -9.53 -4.91
CA ILE A 73 11.90 -9.05 -3.53
C ILE A 73 12.96 -8.00 -3.17
N SER A 74 14.24 -8.26 -3.49
CA SER A 74 15.34 -7.34 -3.18
C SER A 74 15.23 -6.02 -3.95
N GLY A 75 14.79 -6.05 -5.22
CA GLY A 75 14.57 -4.87 -6.03
C GLY A 75 13.50 -3.94 -5.45
N LEU A 76 12.34 -4.50 -5.11
CA LEU A 76 11.26 -3.74 -4.47
C LEU A 76 11.67 -3.20 -3.10
N LEU A 77 12.31 -4.04 -2.29
CA LEU A 77 12.75 -3.66 -0.96
C LEU A 77 13.74 -2.49 -1.00
N LYS A 78 14.68 -2.48 -1.95
CA LYS A 78 15.64 -1.38 -2.14
C LYS A 78 14.93 -0.05 -2.36
N ILE A 79 13.86 -0.02 -3.16
CA ILE A 79 13.07 1.19 -3.41
C ILE A 79 12.34 1.63 -2.14
N LEU A 80 11.68 0.70 -1.45
CA LEU A 80 10.90 0.99 -0.24
C LEU A 80 11.80 1.46 0.91
N THR A 81 12.96 0.82 1.12
CA THR A 81 13.90 1.20 2.19
C THR A 81 14.69 2.46 1.85
N GLY A 82 15.08 2.64 0.59
CA GLY A 82 15.79 3.85 0.13
C GLY A 82 14.97 5.14 0.30
N ASN A 83 13.65 5.03 0.34
CA ASN A 83 12.74 6.15 0.56
C ASN A 83 12.11 6.15 1.97
N SER A 84 12.52 5.27 2.87
CA SER A 84 11.83 5.02 4.15
C SER A 84 11.67 6.27 5.01
N LYS A 85 12.69 7.13 5.09
CA LYS A 85 12.63 8.39 5.87
C LYS A 85 11.52 9.34 5.37
N MET A 86 11.37 9.46 4.06
CA MET A 86 10.31 10.30 3.46
C MET A 86 8.94 9.64 3.55
N LEU A 87 8.89 8.33 3.33
CA LEU A 87 7.65 7.56 3.39
C LEU A 87 7.06 7.52 4.80
N SER A 88 7.88 7.51 5.85
CA SER A 88 7.40 7.53 7.25
C SER A 88 6.63 8.81 7.62
N ALA A 89 6.79 9.90 6.87
CA ALA A 89 6.05 11.14 7.06
C ALA A 89 4.63 11.12 6.47
N ILE A 90 4.26 10.05 5.75
CA ILE A 90 2.93 9.91 5.14
C ILE A 90 2.05 9.07 6.07
N PRO A 91 0.98 9.64 6.65
CA PRO A 91 0.09 8.90 7.55
C PRO A 91 -0.67 7.81 6.79
N ASN A 92 -0.94 6.68 7.47
CA ASN A 92 -1.67 5.52 6.95
C ASN A 92 -1.06 4.87 5.71
N LEU A 93 0.19 5.21 5.38
CA LEU A 93 0.87 4.63 4.24
C LEU A 93 1.11 3.13 4.45
N HIS A 94 0.76 2.35 3.47
CA HIS A 94 0.99 0.91 3.45
C HIS A 94 1.38 0.42 2.06
N VAL A 95 1.94 -0.77 2.00
CA VAL A 95 2.18 -1.49 0.76
C VAL A 95 0.90 -2.26 0.42
N ALA A 96 0.31 -2.01 -0.73
CA ALA A 96 -0.77 -2.80 -1.29
C ALA A 96 -0.18 -3.84 -2.24
N ALA A 97 -0.50 -5.11 -2.01
CA ALA A 97 -0.13 -6.21 -2.90
C ALA A 97 -1.41 -6.80 -3.49
N GLU A 98 -1.62 -6.66 -4.81
CA GLU A 98 -2.79 -7.17 -5.53
C GLU A 98 -2.42 -8.38 -6.38
N GLY A 99 -3.00 -9.54 -6.07
CA GLY A 99 -2.78 -10.78 -6.80
C GLY A 99 -3.79 -10.98 -7.93
N HIS A 100 -3.30 -11.59 -9.01
CA HIS A 100 -4.05 -11.93 -10.21
C HIS A 100 -3.80 -13.37 -10.60
N THR A 101 -4.75 -13.96 -11.33
CA THR A 101 -4.63 -15.29 -11.95
C THR A 101 -4.85 -15.20 -13.46
N ASP A 102 -4.55 -16.28 -14.16
CA ASP A 102 -5.10 -16.54 -15.48
C ASP A 102 -6.59 -16.95 -15.37
N ALA A 103 -7.21 -17.21 -16.52
CA ALA A 103 -8.63 -17.57 -16.60
C ALA A 103 -8.91 -19.05 -16.26
N ASP A 104 -7.90 -19.88 -16.02
CA ASP A 104 -8.10 -21.29 -15.69
C ASP A 104 -8.71 -21.48 -14.31
N GLY A 105 -9.69 -22.39 -14.19
CA GLY A 105 -10.35 -22.69 -12.93
C GLY A 105 -11.62 -21.87 -12.66
N THR A 106 -12.16 -21.99 -11.45
CA THR A 106 -13.35 -21.25 -11.05
C THR A 106 -13.03 -19.86 -10.52
N ALA A 107 -13.96 -18.93 -10.64
CA ALA A 107 -13.80 -17.57 -10.11
C ALA A 107 -13.47 -17.58 -8.61
N GLU A 108 -14.13 -18.44 -7.84
CA GLU A 108 -13.89 -18.57 -6.40
C GLU A 108 -12.48 -19.10 -6.09
N SER A 109 -12.04 -20.13 -6.81
CA SER A 109 -10.69 -20.68 -6.68
C SER A 109 -9.63 -19.63 -7.01
N ASN A 110 -9.80 -18.91 -8.11
CA ASN A 110 -8.91 -17.85 -8.56
C ASN A 110 -8.87 -16.68 -7.56
N GLN A 111 -10.01 -16.31 -6.97
CA GLN A 111 -10.07 -15.30 -5.93
C GLN A 111 -9.23 -15.71 -4.72
N LYS A 112 -9.41 -16.92 -4.20
CA LYS A 112 -8.65 -17.45 -3.07
C LYS A 112 -7.14 -17.53 -3.38
N LEU A 113 -6.77 -18.04 -4.56
CA LEU A 113 -5.39 -18.20 -4.97
C LEU A 113 -4.68 -16.84 -5.13
N SER A 114 -5.35 -15.86 -5.72
CA SER A 114 -4.78 -14.52 -5.91
C SER A 114 -4.48 -13.83 -4.57
N VAL A 115 -5.40 -13.90 -3.60
CA VAL A 115 -5.18 -13.39 -2.23
C VAL A 115 -4.02 -14.14 -1.56
N ALA A 116 -3.96 -15.46 -1.67
CA ALA A 116 -2.89 -16.25 -1.07
C ALA A 116 -1.51 -15.88 -1.65
N ARG A 117 -1.39 -15.65 -2.96
CA ARG A 117 -0.16 -15.18 -3.61
C ARG A 117 0.26 -13.79 -3.12
N ALA A 118 -0.67 -12.86 -3.00
CA ALA A 118 -0.40 -11.54 -2.44
C ALA A 118 0.10 -11.62 -0.99
N LYS A 119 -0.49 -12.49 -0.16
CA LYS A 119 -0.02 -12.76 1.21
C LYS A 119 1.42 -13.27 1.24
N THR A 120 1.78 -14.18 0.32
CA THR A 120 3.15 -14.71 0.20
C THR A 120 4.16 -13.60 -0.12
N VAL A 121 3.81 -12.67 -1.04
CA VAL A 121 4.67 -11.53 -1.37
C VAL A 121 4.83 -10.60 -0.16
N CYS A 122 3.73 -10.25 0.52
CA CYS A 122 3.77 -9.44 1.75
C CYS A 122 4.66 -10.07 2.82
N ALA A 123 4.51 -11.37 3.06
CA ALA A 123 5.33 -12.11 4.03
C ALA A 123 6.82 -12.08 3.67
N ALA A 124 7.15 -12.27 2.39
CA ALA A 124 8.52 -12.23 1.91
C ALA A 124 9.17 -10.84 2.04
N LEU A 125 8.44 -9.76 1.72
CA LEU A 125 8.92 -8.39 1.90
C LEU A 125 9.17 -8.09 3.39
N LYS A 126 8.24 -8.49 4.27
CA LYS A 126 8.40 -8.32 5.73
C LYS A 126 9.59 -9.12 6.27
N ALA A 127 9.74 -10.36 5.88
CA ALA A 127 10.86 -11.23 6.29
C ALA A 127 12.23 -10.65 5.87
N LYS A 128 12.27 -9.87 4.79
CA LYS A 128 13.48 -9.16 4.31
C LYS A 128 13.63 -7.75 4.89
N GLY A 129 12.83 -7.37 5.89
CA GLY A 129 13.00 -6.14 6.66
C GLY A 129 12.15 -4.96 6.24
N MET A 130 11.12 -5.14 5.41
CA MET A 130 10.14 -4.09 5.14
C MET A 130 9.40 -3.69 6.42
N LYS A 131 9.39 -2.40 6.75
CA LYS A 131 8.77 -1.85 7.96
C LYS A 131 7.33 -1.38 7.76
N LEU A 132 6.94 -1.04 6.52
CA LEU A 132 5.58 -0.60 6.22
C LEU A 132 4.56 -1.74 6.42
N PRO A 133 3.34 -1.42 6.87
CA PRO A 133 2.23 -2.37 6.80
C PRO A 133 2.05 -2.89 5.38
N CYS A 134 1.58 -4.13 5.21
CA CYS A 134 1.29 -4.70 3.91
C CYS A 134 -0.13 -5.24 3.90
N THR A 135 -0.93 -4.78 2.95
CA THR A 135 -2.32 -5.18 2.75
C THR A 135 -2.43 -6.05 1.50
N PRO A 136 -2.57 -7.37 1.65
CA PRO A 136 -2.76 -8.28 0.52
C PRO A 136 -4.22 -8.26 0.06
N SER A 137 -4.42 -8.19 -1.24
CA SER A 137 -5.72 -8.34 -1.92
C SER A 137 -5.59 -9.27 -3.12
N GLY A 138 -6.70 -9.68 -3.68
CA GLY A 138 -6.72 -10.48 -4.89
C GLY A 138 -7.97 -10.19 -5.70
N VAL A 139 -7.85 -10.28 -6.99
CA VAL A 139 -8.94 -10.03 -7.95
C VAL A 139 -9.19 -11.24 -8.86
N GLY A 140 -8.51 -12.37 -8.60
CA GLY A 140 -8.61 -13.54 -9.45
C GLY A 140 -8.28 -13.21 -10.89
N ALA A 141 -9.08 -13.68 -11.83
CA ALA A 141 -8.94 -13.44 -13.26
C ALA A 141 -9.71 -12.20 -13.77
N SER A 142 -10.32 -11.39 -12.89
CA SER A 142 -11.22 -10.31 -13.31
C SER A 142 -10.53 -9.11 -13.98
N LYS A 143 -9.21 -8.97 -13.80
CA LYS A 143 -8.41 -7.87 -14.37
C LYS A 143 -7.23 -8.44 -15.18
N PRO A 144 -7.44 -9.06 -16.32
CA PRO A 144 -6.36 -9.61 -17.13
C PRO A 144 -5.52 -8.51 -17.76
N LEU A 145 -4.20 -8.74 -17.92
CA LEU A 145 -3.33 -7.93 -18.80
C LEU A 145 -3.49 -8.29 -20.25
N VAL A 146 -3.79 -9.56 -20.52
CA VAL A 146 -3.98 -10.09 -21.86
C VAL A 146 -5.30 -10.83 -21.90
N SER A 147 -6.18 -10.44 -22.83
CA SER A 147 -7.46 -11.09 -23.09
C SER A 147 -7.77 -11.02 -24.60
N PRO A 148 -8.14 -12.12 -25.24
CA PRO A 148 -8.15 -13.48 -24.71
C PRO A 148 -6.74 -14.05 -24.51
N GLU A 149 -6.58 -15.00 -23.57
CA GLU A 149 -5.34 -15.76 -23.37
C GLU A 149 -5.21 -16.82 -24.47
N LYS A 150 -4.28 -16.61 -25.41
CA LYS A 150 -4.07 -17.52 -26.55
C LYS A 150 -2.88 -18.46 -26.37
N SER A 151 -2.02 -18.19 -25.40
CA SER A 151 -0.78 -18.92 -25.19
C SER A 151 -0.45 -19.10 -23.69
N ALA A 152 0.44 -20.02 -23.40
CA ALA A 152 0.99 -20.18 -22.05
C ALA A 152 1.70 -18.89 -21.56
N ALA A 153 2.30 -18.13 -22.47
CA ALA A 153 2.93 -16.86 -22.18
C ALA A 153 1.89 -15.80 -21.76
N ASP A 154 0.72 -15.75 -22.41
CA ASP A 154 -0.37 -14.84 -22.02
C ASP A 154 -0.88 -15.15 -20.62
N LYS A 155 -1.11 -16.44 -20.32
CA LYS A 155 -1.48 -16.91 -18.99
C LYS A 155 -0.41 -16.51 -17.96
N GLN A 156 0.87 -16.67 -18.29
CA GLN A 156 1.97 -16.28 -17.39
C GLN A 156 1.95 -14.77 -17.10
N ARG A 157 1.65 -13.93 -18.09
CA ARG A 157 1.51 -12.47 -17.91
C ARG A 157 0.35 -12.11 -16.98
N ASN A 158 -0.73 -12.90 -17.00
CA ASN A 158 -1.87 -12.69 -16.12
C ASN A 158 -1.61 -13.17 -14.69
N ARG A 159 -0.84 -14.24 -14.49
CA ARG A 159 -0.43 -14.73 -13.16
C ARG A 159 0.61 -13.80 -12.53
N ARG A 160 0.18 -12.73 -11.91
CA ARG A 160 1.05 -11.70 -11.32
C ARG A 160 0.62 -11.26 -9.92
N VAL A 161 1.52 -10.63 -9.21
CA VAL A 161 1.22 -9.83 -8.02
C VAL A 161 1.81 -8.45 -8.26
N LEU A 162 0.98 -7.42 -8.18
CA LEU A 162 1.38 -6.02 -8.28
C LEU A 162 1.63 -5.48 -6.88
N VAL A 163 2.71 -4.71 -6.72
CA VAL A 163 3.09 -4.08 -5.45
C VAL A 163 3.14 -2.58 -5.65
N GLN A 164 2.40 -1.85 -4.84
CA GLN A 164 2.35 -0.39 -4.87
C GLN A 164 2.17 0.18 -3.47
N LEU A 165 2.43 1.48 -3.29
CA LEU A 165 2.10 2.21 -2.07
C LEU A 165 0.68 2.76 -2.17
N ALA A 166 -0.07 2.65 -1.07
CA ALA A 166 -1.42 3.18 -0.92
C ALA A 166 -1.60 3.86 0.45
N LYS A 167 -2.65 4.67 0.58
CA LYS A 167 -3.06 5.35 1.82
C LYS A 167 -4.37 4.79 2.32
#